data_246d1c31cac0c6d8fbe5e728426ce444
#
_entry.id   246d1c31cac0c6d8fbe5e728426ce444
#
_cell.length_a   1.000
_cell.length_b   1.000
_cell.length_c   1.000
_cell.angle_alpha   90.00
_cell.angle_beta   90.00
_cell.angle_gamma   90.00
#
_symmetry.space_group_name_H-M   'P 1'
#
loop_
_entity.id
_entity.type
_entity.pdbx_description
1 polymer ?
#
loop_
_entity_poly.entity_id
_entity_poly.type
_entity_poly.pdbx_seq_one_letter_code
_entity_poly.pdbx_strand_id
1 'polypeptide(L)'
;IRMGQPDTKVAATVEKKLDAVYPAPVPALNYELSTLLVYLESPNAASKTLALMSQSSDQSKHNWSPELLARNAGYARAFAATAASSPQRDQIHYAKELRNLKGHWTDAQRLEYFRWYRKAEGFKGGNSFAGFLKNFRGEAIANVPEALLPEIAKIQSEPLKEGPDFEIEARLAVGVAPQMKFDKAELKVKAGAGVELAFTNNDPMPMMHNLVLVKPGSRIEIVTAAATMGAAGMANSFVPESDKVLAATPLVLTGNTYKLYFKAPTTPGKYEYICTYPGHGLTMWGTLVVE
;
A
#
# COMPACT_ATOMS: atom_id res chain seq x y z
N ILE A 1 5.90 24.74 -17.96
CA ILE A 1 5.05 23.82 -18.73
C ILE A 1 4.07 24.57 -19.61
N ARG A 2 3.25 25.49 -19.08
CA ARG A 2 2.28 26.26 -19.90
C ARG A 2 2.92 27.23 -20.89
N MET A 3 4.13 27.70 -20.61
CA MET A 3 4.85 28.71 -21.40
C MET A 3 5.81 28.09 -22.44
N GLY A 4 5.79 26.80 -22.62
CA GLY A 4 6.70 26.07 -23.48
C GLY A 4 8.02 25.69 -22.81
N GLN A 5 8.98 25.21 -23.60
CA GLN A 5 10.30 24.80 -23.12
C GLN A 5 11.13 26.03 -22.68
N PRO A 6 11.78 26.02 -21.51
CA PRO A 6 12.68 27.08 -21.11
C PRO A 6 13.96 27.05 -21.95
N ASP A 7 14.70 28.16 -21.93
CA ASP A 7 16.06 28.20 -22.48
C ASP A 7 16.91 27.06 -21.90
N THR A 8 17.74 26.44 -22.75
CA THR A 8 18.52 25.24 -22.39
C THR A 8 19.46 25.48 -21.21
N LYS A 9 20.09 26.68 -21.10
CA LYS A 9 20.97 26.98 -19.96
C LYS A 9 20.18 27.17 -18.68
N VAL A 10 19.01 27.77 -18.76
CA VAL A 10 18.10 27.94 -17.63
C VAL A 10 17.58 26.58 -17.22
N ALA A 11 17.15 25.75 -18.16
CA ALA A 11 16.68 24.37 -17.90
C ALA A 11 17.73 23.54 -17.15
N ALA A 12 18.97 23.51 -17.63
CA ALA A 12 20.07 22.77 -17.00
C ALA A 12 20.42 23.29 -15.59
N THR A 13 20.34 24.63 -15.40
CA THR A 13 20.60 25.22 -14.07
C THR A 13 19.51 24.85 -13.07
N VAL A 14 18.25 24.88 -13.50
CA VAL A 14 17.09 24.53 -12.66
C VAL A 14 17.11 23.02 -12.37
N GLU A 15 17.31 22.19 -13.39
CA GLU A 15 17.41 20.73 -13.26
C GLU A 15 18.42 20.35 -12.20
N LYS A 16 19.66 20.85 -12.30
CA LYS A 16 20.72 20.54 -11.33
C LYS A 16 20.35 20.91 -9.88
N LYS A 17 19.67 22.03 -9.68
CA LYS A 17 19.21 22.43 -8.34
C LYS A 17 18.11 21.54 -7.80
N LEU A 18 17.15 21.16 -8.65
CA LEU A 18 16.02 20.31 -8.25
C LEU A 18 16.49 18.85 -8.03
N ASP A 19 17.37 18.35 -8.89
CA ASP A 19 17.91 17.00 -8.75
C ASP A 19 18.69 16.82 -7.44
N ALA A 20 19.43 17.86 -7.00
CA ALA A 20 20.20 17.83 -5.76
C ALA A 20 19.32 17.66 -4.50
N VAL A 21 18.07 18.08 -4.55
CA VAL A 21 17.12 17.98 -3.42
C VAL A 21 16.08 16.88 -3.60
N TYR A 22 16.12 16.14 -4.69
CA TYR A 22 15.22 15.03 -4.98
C TYR A 22 15.92 13.68 -4.71
N PRO A 23 15.33 12.73 -3.97
CA PRO A 23 14.06 12.87 -3.25
C PRO A 23 14.17 13.72 -1.98
N ALA A 24 13.14 14.49 -1.70
CA ALA A 24 13.03 15.31 -0.50
C ALA A 24 12.44 14.50 0.67
N PRO A 25 12.73 14.91 1.94
CA PRO A 25 12.14 14.27 3.11
C PRO A 25 10.60 14.40 3.20
N VAL A 26 10.03 15.41 2.54
CA VAL A 26 8.59 15.69 2.52
C VAL A 26 7.96 15.02 1.30
N PRO A 27 7.09 14.00 1.46
CA PRO A 27 6.51 13.25 0.34
C PRO A 27 5.76 14.13 -0.68
N ALA A 28 4.99 15.12 -0.21
CA ALA A 28 4.25 16.02 -1.10
C ALA A 28 5.17 16.83 -2.04
N LEU A 29 6.37 17.18 -1.59
CA LEU A 29 7.35 17.88 -2.44
C LEU A 29 7.88 16.96 -3.55
N ASN A 30 7.98 15.65 -3.30
CA ASN A 30 8.44 14.70 -4.29
C ASN A 30 7.49 14.58 -5.50
N TYR A 31 6.20 14.84 -5.34
CA TYR A 31 5.26 14.88 -6.46
C TYR A 31 5.64 16.03 -7.45
N GLU A 32 5.82 17.22 -6.92
CA GLU A 32 6.19 18.39 -7.74
C GLU A 32 7.58 18.22 -8.35
N LEU A 33 8.55 17.74 -7.56
CA LEU A 33 9.91 17.51 -8.03
C LEU A 33 9.96 16.46 -9.14
N SER A 34 9.23 15.34 -9.01
CA SER A 34 9.18 14.31 -10.05
C SER A 34 8.60 14.86 -11.36
N THR A 35 7.51 15.63 -11.26
CA THR A 35 6.89 16.28 -12.44
C THR A 35 7.85 17.21 -13.16
N LEU A 36 8.57 18.05 -12.40
CA LEU A 36 9.52 19.01 -12.97
C LEU A 36 10.76 18.32 -13.54
N LEU A 37 11.33 17.33 -12.85
CA LEU A 37 12.53 16.62 -13.32
C LEU A 37 12.24 15.77 -14.55
N VAL A 38 11.07 15.15 -14.64
CA VAL A 38 10.62 14.47 -15.87
C VAL A 38 10.45 15.47 -17.01
N TYR A 39 9.83 16.62 -16.76
CA TYR A 39 9.68 17.67 -17.78
C TYR A 39 11.02 18.21 -18.29
N LEU A 40 12.02 18.32 -17.41
CA LEU A 40 13.37 18.77 -17.72
C LEU A 40 14.27 17.67 -18.30
N GLU A 41 13.75 16.46 -18.50
CA GLU A 41 14.51 15.28 -18.95
C GLU A 41 15.75 15.02 -18.08
N SER A 42 15.61 15.13 -16.74
CA SER A 42 16.74 14.94 -15.83
C SER A 42 17.32 13.52 -15.93
N PRO A 43 18.66 13.38 -16.02
CA PRO A 43 19.32 12.09 -16.13
C PRO A 43 19.03 11.11 -14.97
N ASN A 44 18.69 11.66 -13.81
CA ASN A 44 18.42 10.86 -12.61
C ASN A 44 16.92 10.65 -12.35
N ALA A 45 16.04 11.23 -13.17
CA ALA A 45 14.59 11.17 -12.92
C ALA A 45 14.07 9.74 -12.86
N ALA A 46 14.45 8.86 -13.80
CA ALA A 46 14.02 7.47 -13.80
C ALA A 46 14.46 6.73 -12.54
N SER A 47 15.76 6.74 -12.23
CA SER A 47 16.33 5.97 -11.11
C SER A 47 15.77 6.40 -9.75
N LYS A 48 15.72 7.71 -9.50
CA LYS A 48 15.24 8.26 -8.23
C LYS A 48 13.74 8.05 -8.03
N THR A 49 12.96 8.20 -9.11
CA THR A 49 11.52 8.03 -9.05
C THR A 49 11.12 6.55 -8.90
N LEU A 50 11.80 5.62 -9.59
CA LEU A 50 11.57 4.18 -9.39
C LEU A 50 11.92 3.76 -7.95
N ALA A 51 13.02 4.30 -7.39
CA ALA A 51 13.36 4.05 -5.99
C ALA A 51 12.27 4.53 -5.02
N LEU A 52 11.66 5.69 -5.27
CA LEU A 52 10.50 6.15 -4.50
C LEU A 52 9.28 5.24 -4.69
N MET A 53 9.01 4.78 -5.91
CA MET A 53 7.91 3.82 -6.16
C MET A 53 8.09 2.51 -5.38
N SER A 54 9.33 2.03 -5.24
CA SER A 54 9.61 0.81 -4.47
C SER A 54 9.48 0.98 -2.96
N GLN A 55 9.67 2.20 -2.45
CA GLN A 55 9.61 2.55 -1.02
C GLN A 55 8.22 3.01 -0.58
N SER A 56 7.32 3.35 -1.50
CA SER A 56 6.01 3.86 -1.15
C SER A 56 5.21 2.81 -0.40
N SER A 57 4.96 3.08 0.87
CA SER A 57 4.05 2.28 1.69
C SER A 57 2.61 2.64 1.35
N ASP A 58 1.69 1.67 1.44
CA ASP A 58 0.26 1.81 1.16
C ASP A 58 -0.51 2.78 2.09
N GLN A 59 0.20 3.59 2.84
CA GLN A 59 -0.38 4.56 3.75
C GLN A 59 -0.76 5.85 3.01
N SER A 60 -1.64 5.73 2.01
CA SER A 60 -2.37 6.90 1.53
C SER A 60 -3.39 7.29 2.61
N LYS A 61 -2.92 8.11 3.55
CA LYS A 61 -3.80 8.74 4.53
C LYS A 61 -4.83 9.59 3.81
N HIS A 62 -6.02 9.08 3.66
CA HIS A 62 -7.15 9.87 3.22
C HIS A 62 -7.53 10.77 4.40
N ASN A 63 -7.10 12.02 4.36
CA ASN A 63 -7.59 13.07 5.27
C ASN A 63 -9.05 13.41 4.92
N TRP A 64 -9.95 12.48 5.22
CA TRP A 64 -11.37 12.77 5.15
C TRP A 64 -11.77 13.58 6.37
N SER A 65 -12.52 14.65 6.16
CA SER A 65 -13.10 15.40 7.27
C SER A 65 -13.88 14.45 8.17
N PRO A 66 -13.56 14.37 9.48
CA PRO A 66 -14.32 13.54 10.43
C PRO A 66 -15.82 13.82 10.41
N GLU A 67 -16.21 15.08 10.14
CA GLU A 67 -17.59 15.53 10.03
C GLU A 67 -18.32 14.93 8.83
N LEU A 68 -17.62 14.75 7.70
CA LEU A 68 -18.19 14.14 6.51
C LEU A 68 -18.47 12.65 6.73
N LEU A 69 -17.59 11.96 7.46
CA LEU A 69 -17.75 10.54 7.80
C LEU A 69 -18.84 10.32 8.86
N ALA A 70 -18.98 11.25 9.80
CA ALA A 70 -20.00 11.16 10.85
C ALA A 70 -21.43 11.38 10.32
N ARG A 71 -21.62 12.09 9.20
CA ARG A 71 -22.93 12.39 8.63
C ARG A 71 -23.65 11.20 8.01
N ASN A 72 -22.93 10.17 7.59
CA ASN A 72 -23.55 9.00 6.96
C ASN A 72 -22.71 7.73 7.09
N ALA A 73 -23.12 6.82 7.95
CA ALA A 73 -22.45 5.54 8.19
C ALA A 73 -22.37 4.63 6.94
N GLY A 74 -23.26 4.78 5.98
CA GLY A 74 -23.23 4.08 4.69
C GLY A 74 -22.07 4.56 3.82
N TYR A 75 -21.88 5.88 3.74
CA TYR A 75 -20.72 6.45 3.04
C TYR A 75 -19.39 6.08 3.73
N ALA A 76 -19.33 6.15 5.06
CA ALA A 76 -18.14 5.77 5.79
C ALA A 76 -17.70 4.31 5.49
N ARG A 77 -18.66 3.37 5.39
CA ARG A 77 -18.40 1.98 5.01
C ARG A 77 -17.92 1.84 3.56
N ALA A 78 -18.55 2.52 2.62
CA ALA A 78 -18.15 2.51 1.22
C ALA A 78 -16.74 3.09 1.04
N PHE A 79 -16.42 4.17 1.76
CA PHE A 79 -15.10 4.79 1.74
C PHE A 79 -14.04 3.93 2.41
N ALA A 80 -14.33 3.28 3.53
CA ALA A 80 -13.38 2.35 4.17
C ALA A 80 -13.07 1.16 3.26
N ALA A 81 -14.07 0.58 2.59
CA ALA A 81 -13.88 -0.48 1.61
C ALA A 81 -13.05 -0.01 0.39
N THR A 82 -13.28 1.23 -0.07
CA THR A 82 -12.53 1.83 -1.17
C THR A 82 -11.10 2.15 -0.74
N ALA A 83 -10.88 2.66 0.45
CA ALA A 83 -9.55 2.95 0.99
C ALA A 83 -8.73 1.67 1.17
N ALA A 84 -9.33 0.61 1.71
CA ALA A 84 -8.68 -0.70 1.86
C ALA A 84 -8.30 -1.37 0.53
N SER A 85 -8.95 -0.97 -0.57
CA SER A 85 -8.69 -1.47 -1.92
C SER A 85 -8.07 -0.42 -2.84
N SER A 86 -7.78 0.78 -2.34
CA SER A 86 -7.22 1.86 -3.14
C SER A 86 -5.83 1.51 -3.63
N PRO A 87 -5.57 1.74 -4.91
CA PRO A 87 -4.22 1.64 -5.44
C PRO A 87 -3.32 2.67 -4.78
N GLN A 88 -2.05 2.35 -4.68
CA GLN A 88 -1.02 3.20 -4.09
C GLN A 88 -0.90 4.51 -4.87
N ARG A 89 -1.43 5.60 -4.31
CA ARG A 89 -1.49 6.90 -4.98
C ARG A 89 -0.14 7.43 -5.39
N ASP A 90 0.85 7.25 -4.51
CA ASP A 90 2.22 7.70 -4.75
C ASP A 90 2.81 6.99 -5.96
N GLN A 91 2.68 5.65 -6.02
CA GLN A 91 3.15 4.88 -7.15
C GLN A 91 2.44 5.25 -8.45
N ILE A 92 1.13 5.48 -8.39
CA ILE A 92 0.35 5.90 -9.57
C ILE A 92 0.80 7.28 -10.05
N HIS A 93 1.03 8.23 -9.14
CA HIS A 93 1.53 9.55 -9.49
C HIS A 93 2.88 9.45 -10.21
N TYR A 94 3.84 8.75 -9.60
CA TYR A 94 5.17 8.59 -10.19
C TYR A 94 5.13 7.83 -11.52
N ALA A 95 4.34 6.80 -11.63
CA ALA A 95 4.17 6.08 -12.89
C ALA A 95 3.54 6.96 -13.97
N LYS A 96 2.56 7.79 -13.59
CA LYS A 96 1.95 8.77 -14.48
C LYS A 96 2.98 9.79 -14.98
N GLU A 97 3.84 10.30 -14.12
CA GLU A 97 4.85 11.27 -14.53
C GLU A 97 5.92 10.61 -15.41
N LEU A 98 6.45 9.47 -15.01
CA LEU A 98 7.50 8.74 -15.74
C LEU A 98 7.11 8.36 -17.18
N ARG A 99 5.80 8.24 -17.51
CA ARG A 99 5.38 7.95 -18.89
C ARG A 99 5.81 9.01 -19.89
N ASN A 100 6.06 10.23 -19.41
CA ASN A 100 6.48 11.37 -20.25
C ASN A 100 7.99 11.42 -20.45
N LEU A 101 8.79 10.72 -19.66
CA LEU A 101 10.24 10.71 -19.74
C LEU A 101 10.70 9.89 -20.95
N LYS A 102 11.36 10.56 -21.90
CA LYS A 102 11.80 9.93 -23.16
C LYS A 102 13.19 9.35 -23.07
N GLY A 103 14.13 10.12 -22.51
CA GLY A 103 15.55 9.76 -22.41
C GLY A 103 15.95 9.24 -21.02
N HIS A 104 17.27 8.97 -20.90
CA HIS A 104 17.93 8.65 -19.63
C HIS A 104 17.41 7.42 -18.87
N TRP A 105 16.92 6.43 -19.62
CA TRP A 105 16.54 5.13 -19.10
C TRP A 105 17.61 4.07 -19.39
N THR A 106 17.84 3.18 -18.45
CA THR A 106 18.40 1.87 -18.76
C THR A 106 17.29 0.89 -19.14
N ASP A 107 17.63 -0.16 -19.88
CA ASP A 107 16.66 -1.21 -20.24
C ASP A 107 16.07 -1.87 -18.98
N ALA A 108 16.91 -2.12 -17.98
CA ALA A 108 16.48 -2.69 -16.70
C ALA A 108 15.42 -1.81 -16.00
N GLN A 109 15.63 -0.49 -15.98
CA GLN A 109 14.66 0.45 -15.41
C GLN A 109 13.34 0.47 -16.19
N ARG A 110 13.40 0.42 -17.54
CA ARG A 110 12.19 0.32 -18.35
C ARG A 110 11.42 -0.96 -18.05
N LEU A 111 12.09 -2.09 -17.98
CA LEU A 111 11.45 -3.37 -17.66
C LEU A 111 10.85 -3.35 -16.24
N GLU A 112 11.54 -2.79 -15.26
CA GLU A 112 11.01 -2.59 -13.91
C GLU A 112 9.72 -1.74 -13.91
N TYR A 113 9.74 -0.64 -14.65
CA TYR A 113 8.60 0.25 -14.81
C TYR A 113 7.38 -0.49 -15.44
N PHE A 114 7.59 -1.31 -16.47
CA PHE A 114 6.50 -2.08 -17.08
C PHE A 114 6.04 -3.26 -16.21
N ARG A 115 6.88 -3.85 -15.37
CA ARG A 115 6.46 -4.81 -14.34
C ARG A 115 5.54 -4.15 -13.31
N TRP A 116 5.80 -2.88 -12.98
CA TRP A 116 4.88 -2.14 -12.13
C TRP A 116 3.49 -2.00 -12.77
N TYR A 117 3.36 -1.68 -14.06
CA TYR A 117 2.06 -1.66 -14.72
C TYR A 117 1.36 -3.00 -14.65
N ARG A 118 2.10 -4.09 -14.87
CA ARG A 118 1.53 -5.43 -14.74
C ARG A 118 1.01 -5.70 -13.33
N LYS A 119 1.75 -5.34 -12.29
CA LYS A 119 1.31 -5.41 -10.89
C LYS A 119 0.07 -4.55 -10.65
N ALA A 120 0.05 -3.33 -11.16
CA ALA A 120 -1.03 -2.36 -10.97
C ALA A 120 -2.35 -2.79 -11.63
N GLU A 121 -2.35 -3.65 -12.62
CA GLU A 121 -3.56 -4.25 -13.19
C GLU A 121 -4.34 -5.09 -12.15
N GLY A 122 -3.67 -5.60 -11.12
CA GLY A 122 -4.30 -6.27 -9.98
C GLY A 122 -4.87 -5.33 -8.91
N PHE A 123 -4.62 -4.03 -9.00
CA PHE A 123 -5.13 -3.07 -8.02
C PHE A 123 -6.64 -2.87 -8.20
N LYS A 124 -7.35 -2.81 -7.08
CA LYS A 124 -8.77 -2.48 -7.09
C LYS A 124 -8.92 -0.96 -7.09
N GLY A 125 -9.51 -0.43 -8.12
CA GLY A 125 -9.82 1.00 -8.28
C GLY A 125 -11.28 1.22 -8.63
N GLY A 126 -11.68 2.48 -8.77
CA GLY A 126 -13.01 2.83 -9.30
C GLY A 126 -13.17 2.41 -10.77
N ASN A 127 -14.40 2.51 -11.29
CA ASN A 127 -14.77 2.04 -12.64
C ASN A 127 -13.86 2.55 -13.78
N SER A 128 -13.25 3.72 -13.63
CA SER A 128 -12.37 4.31 -14.64
C SER A 128 -10.89 3.94 -14.47
N PHE A 129 -10.51 3.29 -13.37
CA PHE A 129 -9.10 3.06 -13.03
C PHE A 129 -8.36 2.22 -14.07
N ALA A 130 -8.96 1.10 -14.48
CA ALA A 130 -8.36 0.22 -15.48
C ALA A 130 -8.15 0.94 -16.83
N GLY A 131 -9.09 1.83 -17.21
CA GLY A 131 -8.98 2.66 -18.40
C GLY A 131 -7.82 3.65 -18.31
N PHE A 132 -7.66 4.34 -17.18
CA PHE A 132 -6.52 5.25 -16.96
C PHE A 132 -5.20 4.49 -17.01
N LEU A 133 -5.10 3.35 -16.34
CA LEU A 133 -3.88 2.54 -16.32
C LEU A 133 -3.47 2.09 -17.73
N LYS A 134 -4.45 1.65 -18.53
CA LYS A 134 -4.25 1.28 -19.93
C LYS A 134 -3.74 2.45 -20.78
N ASN A 135 -4.33 3.64 -20.61
CA ASN A 135 -3.91 4.84 -21.33
C ASN A 135 -2.49 5.25 -20.96
N PHE A 136 -2.18 5.33 -19.66
CA PHE A 136 -0.83 5.69 -19.20
C PHE A 136 0.23 4.71 -19.70
N ARG A 137 -0.08 3.40 -19.67
CA ARG A 137 0.80 2.39 -20.26
C ARG A 137 1.00 2.58 -21.76
N GLY A 138 -0.07 2.88 -22.49
CA GLY A 138 0.00 3.15 -23.93
C GLY A 138 0.90 4.37 -24.25
N GLU A 139 0.78 5.44 -23.49
CA GLU A 139 1.64 6.62 -23.62
C GLU A 139 3.10 6.29 -23.26
N ALA A 140 3.33 5.50 -22.23
CA ALA A 140 4.67 5.04 -21.85
C ALA A 140 5.33 4.18 -22.92
N ILE A 141 4.58 3.25 -23.55
CA ILE A 141 5.07 2.37 -24.63
C ILE A 141 5.54 3.20 -25.83
N ALA A 142 4.89 4.29 -26.15
CA ALA A 142 5.27 5.17 -27.28
C ALA A 142 6.69 5.76 -27.14
N ASN A 143 7.25 5.77 -25.93
CA ASN A 143 8.60 6.25 -25.63
C ASN A 143 9.64 5.11 -25.46
N VAL A 144 9.27 3.87 -25.78
CA VAL A 144 10.15 2.69 -25.63
C VAL A 144 10.90 2.41 -26.95
N PRO A 145 12.21 2.12 -26.88
CA PRO A 145 12.95 1.62 -28.05
C PRO A 145 12.33 0.33 -28.61
N GLU A 146 12.22 0.22 -29.93
CA GLU A 146 11.60 -0.90 -30.61
C GLU A 146 12.19 -2.26 -30.19
N ALA A 147 13.52 -2.31 -29.99
CA ALA A 147 14.22 -3.52 -29.57
C ALA A 147 13.75 -4.08 -28.21
N LEU A 148 13.15 -3.25 -27.35
CA LEU A 148 12.71 -3.65 -26.01
C LEU A 148 11.22 -4.08 -25.98
N LEU A 149 10.46 -3.77 -27.01
CA LEU A 149 9.02 -4.07 -27.08
C LEU A 149 8.69 -5.55 -26.89
N PRO A 150 9.44 -6.53 -27.45
CA PRO A 150 9.15 -7.95 -27.24
C PRO A 150 9.24 -8.37 -25.77
N GLU A 151 10.23 -7.86 -25.04
CA GLU A 151 10.37 -8.18 -23.61
C GLU A 151 9.26 -7.56 -22.76
N ILE A 152 8.85 -6.33 -23.09
CA ILE A 152 7.70 -5.68 -22.45
C ILE A 152 6.41 -6.46 -22.73
N ALA A 153 6.20 -6.91 -23.97
CA ALA A 153 5.05 -7.75 -24.31
C ALA A 153 5.03 -9.06 -23.52
N LYS A 154 6.19 -9.68 -23.31
CA LYS A 154 6.33 -10.85 -22.45
C LYS A 154 5.90 -10.56 -21.02
N ILE A 155 6.39 -9.47 -20.40
CA ILE A 155 5.98 -9.04 -19.04
C ILE A 155 4.46 -8.87 -18.98
N GLN A 156 3.84 -8.28 -19.99
CA GLN A 156 2.40 -8.07 -20.02
C GLN A 156 1.59 -9.35 -20.15
N SER A 157 2.16 -10.41 -20.75
CA SER A 157 1.52 -11.71 -20.88
C SER A 157 1.71 -12.63 -19.66
N GLU A 158 2.61 -12.28 -18.74
CA GLU A 158 2.82 -13.04 -17.51
C GLU A 158 1.52 -13.08 -16.69
N PRO A 159 1.19 -14.21 -16.03
CA PRO A 159 0.04 -14.24 -15.12
C PRO A 159 0.21 -13.18 -14.04
N LEU A 160 -0.88 -12.52 -13.65
CA LEU A 160 -0.86 -11.63 -12.49
C LEU A 160 -0.43 -12.44 -11.27
N LYS A 161 0.65 -12.00 -10.64
CA LYS A 161 1.09 -12.61 -9.39
C LYS A 161 0.11 -12.16 -8.30
N GLU A 162 -0.83 -13.02 -7.96
CA GLU A 162 -1.67 -12.80 -6.80
C GLU A 162 -0.83 -12.96 -5.51
N GLY A 163 -0.87 -11.93 -4.66
CA GLY A 163 -0.16 -11.98 -3.38
C GLY A 163 1.07 -11.06 -3.30
N PRO A 164 1.89 -11.25 -2.27
CA PRO A 164 3.03 -10.39 -1.97
C PRO A 164 4.24 -10.66 -2.88
N ASP A 165 5.21 -9.74 -2.88
CA ASP A 165 6.48 -9.86 -3.61
C ASP A 165 7.52 -10.76 -2.89
N PHE A 166 7.08 -11.57 -1.93
CA PHE A 166 7.90 -12.55 -1.21
C PHE A 166 7.26 -13.94 -1.26
N GLU A 167 8.06 -14.96 -1.04
CA GLU A 167 7.60 -16.35 -0.97
C GLU A 167 6.73 -16.57 0.26
N ILE A 168 5.58 -17.26 0.08
CA ILE A 168 4.70 -17.63 1.18
C ILE A 168 5.15 -18.99 1.71
N GLU A 169 5.77 -18.98 2.89
CA GLU A 169 6.26 -20.15 3.58
C GLU A 169 5.24 -20.70 4.59
N ALA A 170 4.36 -19.85 5.10
CA ALA A 170 3.31 -20.23 6.04
C ALA A 170 1.93 -19.69 5.62
N ARG A 171 0.92 -20.56 5.71
CA ARG A 171 -0.48 -20.19 5.53
C ARG A 171 -1.24 -20.43 6.82
N LEU A 172 -1.80 -19.35 7.37
CA LEU A 172 -2.51 -19.32 8.63
C LEU A 172 -3.97 -18.92 8.38
N ALA A 173 -4.86 -19.38 9.25
CA ALA A 173 -6.27 -18.99 9.21
C ALA A 173 -6.75 -18.67 10.62
N VAL A 174 -7.51 -17.57 10.74
CA VAL A 174 -8.12 -17.12 11.99
C VAL A 174 -9.55 -16.68 11.69
N GLY A 175 -10.48 -17.17 12.50
CA GLY A 175 -11.88 -16.77 12.49
C GLY A 175 -12.28 -16.05 13.77
N VAL A 176 -13.55 -15.67 13.84
CA VAL A 176 -14.19 -15.13 15.04
C VAL A 176 -14.94 -16.23 15.78
N ALA A 177 -14.67 -16.38 17.05
CA ALA A 177 -15.41 -17.27 17.96
C ALA A 177 -16.45 -16.47 18.77
N PRO A 178 -17.45 -17.13 19.39
CA PRO A 178 -18.38 -16.48 20.29
C PRO A 178 -17.70 -15.67 21.40
N GLN A 179 -18.41 -14.67 21.93
CA GLN A 179 -17.93 -13.80 23.01
C GLN A 179 -16.77 -12.87 22.60
N MET A 180 -16.76 -12.42 21.34
CA MET A 180 -15.71 -11.50 20.82
C MET A 180 -14.30 -12.04 21.09
N LYS A 181 -14.03 -13.22 20.56
CA LYS A 181 -12.69 -13.86 20.61
C LYS A 181 -12.27 -14.30 19.22
N PHE A 182 -10.99 -14.44 19.00
CA PHE A 182 -10.50 -15.22 17.87
C PHE A 182 -10.70 -16.72 18.13
N ASP A 183 -10.96 -17.49 17.08
CA ASP A 183 -11.13 -18.94 17.14
C ASP A 183 -9.80 -19.67 17.40
N LYS A 184 -8.68 -19.00 17.17
CA LYS A 184 -7.33 -19.46 17.50
C LYS A 184 -6.76 -18.59 18.60
N ALA A 185 -6.34 -19.21 19.71
CA ALA A 185 -5.65 -18.51 20.79
C ALA A 185 -4.14 -18.39 20.52
N GLU A 186 -3.59 -19.32 19.74
CA GLU A 186 -2.17 -19.37 19.39
C GLU A 186 -1.96 -19.79 17.93
N LEU A 187 -1.03 -19.11 17.27
CA LEU A 187 -0.50 -19.44 15.96
C LEU A 187 1.01 -19.58 16.06
N LYS A 188 1.63 -20.33 15.13
CA LYS A 188 3.08 -20.53 15.08
C LYS A 188 3.63 -20.25 13.71
N VAL A 189 4.81 -19.64 13.64
CA VAL A 189 5.50 -19.33 12.39
C VAL A 189 7.01 -19.25 12.62
N LYS A 190 7.77 -19.58 11.60
CA LYS A 190 9.23 -19.40 11.62
C LYS A 190 9.59 -17.92 11.53
N ALA A 191 10.68 -17.54 12.22
CA ALA A 191 11.22 -16.20 12.15
C ALA A 191 11.56 -15.80 10.69
N GLY A 192 11.12 -14.60 10.29
CA GLY A 192 11.35 -14.05 8.95
C GLY A 192 10.52 -14.68 7.82
N ALA A 193 9.74 -15.71 8.08
CA ALA A 193 8.94 -16.40 7.06
C ALA A 193 7.91 -15.46 6.42
N GLY A 194 7.67 -15.64 5.12
CA GLY A 194 6.55 -15.01 4.42
C GLY A 194 5.23 -15.69 4.79
N VAL A 195 4.28 -14.91 5.26
CA VAL A 195 3.00 -15.38 5.80
C VAL A 195 1.82 -14.88 4.97
N GLU A 196 0.92 -15.79 4.60
CA GLU A 196 -0.46 -15.48 4.23
C GLU A 196 -1.35 -15.84 5.42
N LEU A 197 -2.04 -14.85 6.01
CA LEU A 197 -3.01 -15.07 7.07
C LEU A 197 -4.41 -14.74 6.56
N ALA A 198 -5.28 -15.73 6.46
CA ALA A 198 -6.68 -15.54 6.11
C ALA A 198 -7.48 -15.24 7.38
N PHE A 199 -7.96 -14.01 7.51
CA PHE A 199 -8.85 -13.61 8.60
C PHE A 199 -10.30 -13.61 8.10
N THR A 200 -11.14 -14.47 8.66
CA THR A 200 -12.56 -14.58 8.32
C THR A 200 -13.42 -14.04 9.47
N ASN A 201 -14.21 -13.03 9.18
CA ASN A 201 -15.20 -12.56 10.13
C ASN A 201 -16.48 -13.39 9.98
N ASN A 202 -16.58 -14.45 10.74
CA ASN A 202 -17.74 -15.35 10.84
C ASN A 202 -18.59 -15.08 12.10
N ASP A 203 -18.52 -13.88 12.68
CA ASP A 203 -19.38 -13.46 13.79
C ASP A 203 -20.84 -13.54 13.36
N PRO A 204 -21.71 -14.22 14.09
CA PRO A 204 -23.14 -14.26 13.80
C PRO A 204 -23.83 -12.89 14.02
N MET A 205 -23.23 -12.02 14.81
CA MET A 205 -23.66 -10.64 14.97
C MET A 205 -23.09 -9.79 13.83
N PRO A 206 -23.82 -8.77 13.31
CA PRO A 206 -23.33 -7.93 12.21
C PRO A 206 -22.26 -6.94 12.68
N MET A 207 -21.20 -7.44 13.31
CA MET A 207 -20.11 -6.66 13.86
C MET A 207 -18.88 -6.71 12.96
N MET A 208 -18.16 -5.61 12.88
CA MET A 208 -16.89 -5.55 12.16
C MET A 208 -15.74 -5.89 13.10
N HIS A 209 -14.79 -6.64 12.58
CA HIS A 209 -13.55 -6.97 13.29
C HIS A 209 -12.35 -6.74 12.38
N ASN A 210 -11.20 -6.48 12.98
CA ASN A 210 -9.92 -6.53 12.30
C ASN A 210 -8.96 -7.46 13.08
N LEU A 211 -7.81 -7.73 12.46
CA LEU A 211 -6.71 -8.44 13.08
C LEU A 211 -5.45 -7.58 12.93
N VAL A 212 -4.89 -7.15 14.05
CA VAL A 212 -3.71 -6.29 14.11
C VAL A 212 -2.61 -7.01 14.87
N LEU A 213 -1.51 -7.31 14.18
CA LEU A 213 -0.31 -7.91 14.79
C LEU A 213 0.54 -6.81 15.41
N VAL A 214 0.93 -6.97 16.66
CA VAL A 214 1.67 -5.97 17.42
C VAL A 214 2.94 -6.55 18.06
N LYS A 215 3.88 -5.66 18.40
CA LYS A 215 5.08 -6.02 19.17
C LYS A 215 4.71 -6.57 20.54
N PRO A 216 5.55 -7.45 21.14
CA PRO A 216 5.31 -8.01 22.47
C PRO A 216 5.01 -6.94 23.51
N GLY A 217 3.98 -7.15 24.33
CA GLY A 217 3.58 -6.26 25.40
C GLY A 217 2.92 -4.94 24.98
N SER A 218 2.66 -4.73 23.68
CA SER A 218 2.09 -3.47 23.18
C SER A 218 0.55 -3.49 23.10
N ARG A 219 -0.09 -4.61 23.38
CA ARG A 219 -1.54 -4.80 23.21
C ARG A 219 -2.38 -3.69 23.84
N ILE A 220 -2.22 -3.46 25.13
CA ILE A 220 -3.06 -2.49 25.86
C ILE A 220 -2.86 -1.07 25.34
N GLU A 221 -1.63 -0.69 25.03
CA GLU A 221 -1.32 0.63 24.45
C GLU A 221 -2.01 0.82 23.10
N ILE A 222 -1.90 -0.17 22.20
CA ILE A 222 -2.50 -0.09 20.86
C ILE A 222 -4.04 -0.10 20.94
N VAL A 223 -4.63 -0.92 21.81
CA VAL A 223 -6.09 -0.93 22.05
C VAL A 223 -6.57 0.42 22.59
N THR A 224 -5.84 1.02 23.51
CA THR A 224 -6.17 2.34 24.06
C THR A 224 -6.06 3.42 22.99
N ALA A 225 -4.97 3.42 22.22
CA ALA A 225 -4.79 4.36 21.11
C ALA A 225 -5.91 4.23 20.08
N ALA A 226 -6.30 3.00 19.73
CA ALA A 226 -7.41 2.76 18.81
C ALA A 226 -8.74 3.30 19.33
N ALA A 227 -9.05 3.12 20.61
CA ALA A 227 -10.27 3.61 21.24
C ALA A 227 -10.37 5.13 21.24
N THR A 228 -9.24 5.84 21.24
CA THR A 228 -9.18 7.32 21.23
C THR A 228 -9.19 7.94 19.83
N MET A 229 -9.17 7.15 18.76
CA MET A 229 -9.17 7.64 17.37
C MET A 229 -10.47 8.37 16.98
N GLY A 230 -11.56 8.21 17.74
CA GLY A 230 -12.83 8.87 17.46
C GLY A 230 -13.36 8.59 16.06
N ALA A 231 -13.86 9.61 15.39
CA ALA A 231 -14.43 9.49 14.04
C ALA A 231 -13.39 9.06 12.98
N ALA A 232 -12.12 9.43 13.15
CA ALA A 232 -11.04 9.00 12.25
C ALA A 232 -10.73 7.50 12.36
N GLY A 233 -11.11 6.86 13.45
CA GLY A 233 -10.90 5.43 13.67
C GLY A 233 -11.56 4.57 12.60
N MET A 234 -12.79 4.87 12.22
CA MET A 234 -13.50 4.11 11.19
C MET A 234 -12.78 4.18 9.83
N ALA A 235 -12.30 5.37 9.44
CA ALA A 235 -11.58 5.56 8.18
C ALA A 235 -10.25 4.80 8.15
N ASN A 236 -9.59 4.66 9.31
CA ASN A 236 -8.32 3.98 9.46
C ASN A 236 -8.48 2.54 10.01
N SER A 237 -9.71 1.98 9.95
CA SER A 237 -10.01 0.64 10.47
C SER A 237 -9.62 0.45 11.95
N PHE A 238 -9.59 1.53 12.74
CA PHE A 238 -9.12 1.59 14.11
C PHE A 238 -7.68 1.05 14.30
N VAL A 239 -6.84 1.18 13.28
CA VAL A 239 -5.42 0.83 13.36
C VAL A 239 -4.63 2.10 13.65
N PRO A 240 -4.07 2.27 14.87
CA PRO A 240 -3.28 3.45 15.21
C PRO A 240 -1.96 3.48 14.43
N GLU A 241 -1.48 4.67 14.13
CA GLU A 241 -0.11 4.85 13.65
C GLU A 241 0.87 4.63 14.80
N SER A 242 1.60 3.53 14.72
CA SER A 242 2.61 3.18 15.72
C SER A 242 3.63 2.23 15.10
N ASP A 243 4.90 2.41 15.45
CA ASP A 243 5.96 1.46 15.14
C ASP A 243 5.77 0.09 15.82
N LYS A 244 4.81 0.01 16.74
CA LYS A 244 4.43 -1.24 17.44
C LYS A 244 3.41 -2.06 16.66
N VAL A 245 2.76 -1.51 15.66
CA VAL A 245 1.89 -2.22 14.71
C VAL A 245 2.77 -2.81 13.61
N LEU A 246 2.77 -4.12 13.48
CA LEU A 246 3.61 -4.85 12.53
C LEU A 246 2.87 -5.21 11.24
N ALA A 247 1.59 -5.55 11.36
CA ALA A 247 0.70 -5.83 10.23
C ALA A 247 -0.76 -5.68 10.67
N ALA A 248 -1.65 -5.33 9.75
CA ALA A 248 -3.06 -5.15 10.08
C ALA A 248 -3.96 -5.47 8.89
N THR A 249 -5.13 -6.05 9.17
CA THR A 249 -6.23 -6.09 8.22
C THR A 249 -7.06 -4.81 8.32
N PRO A 250 -7.79 -4.41 7.27
CA PRO A 250 -8.88 -3.47 7.44
C PRO A 250 -9.98 -4.09 8.33
N LEU A 251 -11.00 -3.28 8.65
CA LEU A 251 -12.23 -3.81 9.24
C LEU A 251 -12.90 -4.76 8.25
N VAL A 252 -13.09 -6.00 8.65
CA VAL A 252 -13.72 -7.05 7.85
C VAL A 252 -15.18 -7.20 8.27
N LEU A 253 -16.10 -7.12 7.31
CA LEU A 253 -17.53 -7.30 7.53
C LEU A 253 -17.84 -8.77 7.77
N THR A 254 -18.92 -9.04 8.50
CA THR A 254 -19.44 -10.39 8.71
C THR A 254 -19.64 -11.14 7.39
N GLY A 255 -19.20 -12.38 7.35
CA GLY A 255 -19.24 -13.26 6.19
C GLY A 255 -18.06 -13.08 5.21
N ASN A 256 -17.19 -12.10 5.43
CA ASN A 256 -16.06 -11.84 4.53
C ASN A 256 -14.73 -12.39 5.10
N THR A 257 -13.83 -12.69 4.17
CA THR A 257 -12.44 -13.07 4.47
C THR A 257 -11.49 -12.05 3.88
N TYR A 258 -10.47 -11.66 4.64
CA TYR A 258 -9.36 -10.85 4.18
C TYR A 258 -8.05 -11.62 4.28
N LYS A 259 -7.23 -11.60 3.22
CA LYS A 259 -5.90 -12.19 3.21
C LYS A 259 -4.86 -11.12 3.55
N LEU A 260 -4.25 -11.26 4.70
CA LEU A 260 -3.15 -10.42 5.15
C LEU A 260 -1.82 -11.08 4.80
N TYR A 261 -0.96 -10.35 4.11
CA TYR A 261 0.38 -10.80 3.76
C TYR A 261 1.41 -10.01 4.55
N PHE A 262 2.32 -10.69 5.21
CA PHE A 262 3.39 -10.04 5.97
C PHE A 262 4.61 -10.97 6.11
N LYS A 263 5.77 -10.39 6.39
CA LYS A 263 6.93 -11.16 6.86
C LYS A 263 6.85 -11.28 8.37
N ALA A 264 6.96 -12.49 8.88
CA ALA A 264 7.05 -12.73 10.31
C ALA A 264 8.25 -11.95 10.90
N PRO A 265 8.15 -11.47 12.14
CA PRO A 265 9.30 -10.88 12.81
C PRO A 265 10.52 -11.80 12.75
N THR A 266 11.70 -11.22 12.61
CA THR A 266 12.97 -11.98 12.59
C THR A 266 13.47 -12.36 13.97
N THR A 267 12.94 -11.71 15.00
CA THR A 267 13.27 -12.03 16.40
C THR A 267 12.27 -13.05 16.94
N PRO A 268 12.69 -14.25 17.37
CA PRO A 268 11.82 -15.20 18.02
C PRO A 268 11.16 -14.62 19.27
N GLY A 269 9.91 -15.02 19.52
CA GLY A 269 9.17 -14.51 20.67
C GLY A 269 7.66 -14.66 20.53
N LYS A 270 6.92 -14.17 21.53
CA LYS A 270 5.47 -14.15 21.54
C LYS A 270 4.96 -12.76 21.18
N TYR A 271 4.40 -12.65 20.00
CA TYR A 271 3.71 -11.47 19.48
C TYR A 271 2.22 -11.61 19.70
N GLU A 272 1.51 -10.50 19.82
CA GLU A 272 0.07 -10.54 20.01
C GLU A 272 -0.65 -10.10 18.73
N TYR A 273 -1.75 -10.77 18.38
CA TYR A 273 -2.70 -10.26 17.40
C TYR A 273 -4.02 -9.95 18.10
N ILE A 274 -4.58 -8.79 17.77
CA ILE A 274 -5.66 -8.16 18.52
C ILE A 274 -6.73 -7.62 17.56
N CYS A 275 -7.97 -7.56 18.02
CA CYS A 275 -8.97 -6.71 17.36
C CYS A 275 -8.90 -5.31 17.96
N THR A 276 -8.72 -4.30 17.15
CA THR A 276 -8.63 -2.91 17.61
C THR A 276 -9.95 -2.13 17.47
N TYR A 277 -11.03 -2.77 17.01
CA TYR A 277 -12.36 -2.16 17.07
C TYR A 277 -12.67 -1.76 18.52
N PRO A 278 -13.18 -0.54 18.77
CA PRO A 278 -13.38 -0.04 20.15
C PRO A 278 -14.11 -1.01 21.05
N GLY A 279 -13.54 -1.30 22.19
CA GLY A 279 -14.07 -2.22 23.19
C GLY A 279 -13.70 -3.70 23.00
N HIS A 280 -13.27 -4.13 21.81
CA HIS A 280 -13.01 -5.55 21.53
C HIS A 280 -11.64 -6.05 22.03
N GLY A 281 -10.60 -5.25 21.90
CA GLY A 281 -9.20 -5.66 22.11
C GLY A 281 -8.84 -6.07 23.54
N LEU A 282 -9.72 -5.87 24.50
CA LEU A 282 -9.54 -6.37 25.87
C LEU A 282 -9.75 -7.89 25.95
N THR A 283 -10.68 -8.41 25.16
CA THR A 283 -11.07 -9.85 25.14
C THR A 283 -10.67 -10.55 23.85
N MET A 284 -10.64 -9.85 22.72
CA MET A 284 -10.37 -10.40 21.40
C MET A 284 -8.90 -10.27 21.03
N TRP A 285 -8.10 -11.21 21.44
CA TRP A 285 -6.67 -11.30 21.16
C TRP A 285 -6.17 -12.74 21.15
N GLY A 286 -5.01 -12.97 20.55
CA GLY A 286 -4.29 -14.23 20.52
C GLY A 286 -2.79 -14.00 20.39
N THR A 287 -2.01 -15.06 20.37
CA THR A 287 -0.55 -15.05 20.33
C THR A 287 -0.04 -15.65 19.02
N LEU A 288 0.88 -14.95 18.37
CA LEU A 288 1.71 -15.46 17.30
C LEU A 288 3.08 -15.80 17.89
N VAL A 289 3.38 -17.09 18.01
CA VAL A 289 4.69 -17.60 18.43
C VAL A 289 5.60 -17.62 17.21
N VAL A 290 6.66 -16.83 17.26
CA VAL A 290 7.74 -16.80 16.25
C VAL A 290 8.88 -17.64 16.78
N GLU A 291 9.27 -18.70 16.06
CA GLU A 291 10.29 -19.68 16.44
C GLU A 291 11.35 -19.89 15.35
#